data_f351f5f84236adb43b60ddad5c3bebd6
#
_entry.id   f351f5f84236adb43b60ddad5c3bebd6
#
_cell.length_a   1.000
_cell.length_b   1.000
_cell.length_c   1.000
_cell.angle_alpha   90.00
_cell.angle_beta   90.00
_cell.angle_gamma   90.00
#
_symmetry.space_group_name_H-M   'P 1'
#
loop_
_entity.id
_entity.type
_entity.pdbx_description
1 polymer ?
#
loop_
_entity_poly.entity_id
_entity_poly.type
_entity_poly.pdbx_seq_one_letter_code
_entity_poly.pdbx_strand_id
1 'polypeptide(L)'
;MTGPGPGGPALESPDAPDAAPVTVAGLWRALAGVERTGLVVGDDGWSWDEMVRGAAARAAWLAEARAPGAFHVATLLDNVPEHVVWLGAAALAGAVVVGGNPTHRGAELARDLAHTQCQLLVTDAEHLPLVDGLDLGPALGTASASNPRVLVVDGDGYLDTLEAHAGAALPDPARHPDAAVGEDSLGHLIFTSGTSGAPKACRCTQGRLARIGTIVAQMYGLGPDDVCYVAMPLFHSNALMAGFTPAVAAGATVALPAGGRFSASGFLPDVRRHGVTYFNYVGKPLSYILATPERPDDADNPLRRVFGNEGAEADVVRFGERFGCVVVDSYGSTEGGATVQRTPDTPPGALGRAPEGTMVLDPDTAQECPRARFDAHGHLVNAEEAIGELVSSTGGAGFEGYWHNDEAEAARLRHGWYWTGDLAYRDDAGFFYFAGRADDWLRVDGENFAAAPVARIVERHPDVVLAAVYAVPDTVAGDQVMTALELRPGAAFDPEGFAAFLAAQADLGTKWAPRFVRVCAALPLTATAKVLVRALRAERWHCADPVWWRPGRDPGAPYGRLLEGDVADLEESLSRR
;
A
#
# COMPACT_ATOMS: atom_id res chain seq x y z
N MET A 1 0.06 44.76 -4.51
CA MET A 1 -1.20 44.30 -5.13
C MET A 1 -1.12 42.79 -5.20
N THR A 2 -1.72 42.15 -4.23
CA THR A 2 -1.77 40.71 -4.04
C THR A 2 -3.07 40.22 -4.68
N GLY A 3 -2.96 39.43 -5.78
CA GLY A 3 -4.09 38.75 -6.38
C GLY A 3 -4.49 37.52 -5.54
N PRO A 4 -5.78 37.16 -5.49
CA PRO A 4 -6.25 36.00 -4.75
C PRO A 4 -5.82 34.71 -5.46
N GLY A 5 -5.25 33.78 -4.70
CA GLY A 5 -4.98 32.42 -5.16
C GLY A 5 -6.27 31.65 -5.49
N PRO A 6 -6.23 30.64 -6.36
CA PRO A 6 -7.41 29.87 -6.70
C PRO A 6 -7.86 29.02 -5.53
N GLY A 7 -8.97 29.37 -4.90
CA GLY A 7 -9.72 28.50 -4.01
C GLY A 7 -10.22 27.30 -4.79
N GLY A 8 -9.84 26.09 -4.37
CA GLY A 8 -10.40 24.87 -4.90
C GLY A 8 -11.91 24.81 -4.60
N PRO A 9 -12.73 24.21 -5.47
CA PRO A 9 -14.17 24.13 -5.28
C PRO A 9 -14.49 23.25 -4.05
N ALA A 10 -15.41 23.71 -3.24
CA ALA A 10 -16.05 22.91 -2.20
C ALA A 10 -16.73 21.71 -2.88
N LEU A 11 -16.51 20.51 -2.35
CA LEU A 11 -17.16 19.29 -2.80
C LEU A 11 -18.64 19.35 -2.39
N GLU A 12 -19.50 19.85 -3.28
CA GLU A 12 -20.94 19.57 -3.21
C GLU A 12 -21.14 18.14 -3.72
N SER A 13 -21.84 17.32 -2.94
CA SER A 13 -22.30 16.00 -3.36
C SER A 13 -23.17 16.14 -4.61
N PRO A 14 -22.87 15.45 -5.70
CA PRO A 14 -23.78 15.46 -6.84
C PRO A 14 -24.96 14.51 -6.58
N ASP A 15 -26.05 15.04 -6.05
CA ASP A 15 -27.38 14.45 -6.24
C ASP A 15 -27.81 14.76 -7.68
N ALA A 16 -27.36 13.93 -8.63
CA ALA A 16 -27.89 13.92 -9.99
C ALA A 16 -28.70 12.64 -10.18
N PRO A 17 -30.04 12.72 -10.36
CA PRO A 17 -30.81 11.57 -10.76
C PRO A 17 -30.49 11.18 -12.21
N ASP A 18 -30.34 9.88 -12.49
CA ASP A 18 -30.19 9.24 -13.81
C ASP A 18 -28.81 9.24 -14.51
N ALA A 19 -27.70 9.39 -13.83
CA ALA A 19 -26.42 8.98 -14.42
C ALA A 19 -26.34 7.43 -14.42
N ALA A 20 -25.95 6.83 -15.57
CA ALA A 20 -25.72 5.39 -15.64
C ALA A 20 -24.70 4.97 -14.56
N PRO A 21 -24.88 3.79 -13.92
CA PRO A 21 -24.03 3.33 -12.81
C PRO A 21 -22.56 3.36 -13.24
N VAL A 22 -21.72 4.01 -12.43
CA VAL A 22 -20.28 4.13 -12.72
C VAL A 22 -19.61 2.86 -12.25
N THR A 23 -19.25 1.98 -13.20
CA THR A 23 -18.55 0.72 -12.93
C THR A 23 -17.21 0.70 -13.65
N VAL A 24 -16.24 -0.11 -13.20
CA VAL A 24 -14.98 -0.32 -13.93
C VAL A 24 -15.26 -0.83 -15.35
N ALA A 25 -16.21 -1.75 -15.51
CA ALA A 25 -16.67 -2.20 -16.83
C ALA A 25 -17.19 -1.05 -17.70
N GLY A 26 -17.93 -0.10 -17.11
CA GLY A 26 -18.42 1.09 -17.78
C GLY A 26 -17.28 1.99 -18.24
N LEU A 27 -16.28 2.21 -17.40
CA LEU A 27 -15.08 2.99 -17.75
C LEU A 27 -14.33 2.35 -18.93
N TRP A 28 -14.13 1.02 -18.93
CA TRP A 28 -13.50 0.33 -20.05
C TRP A 28 -14.31 0.44 -21.35
N ARG A 29 -15.65 0.30 -21.28
CA ARG A 29 -16.51 0.48 -22.47
C ARG A 29 -16.43 1.87 -23.07
N ALA A 30 -16.29 2.90 -22.24
CA ALA A 30 -16.16 4.28 -22.70
C ALA A 30 -14.86 4.53 -23.50
N LEU A 31 -13.87 3.65 -23.39
CA LEU A 31 -12.60 3.73 -24.11
C LEU A 31 -12.60 2.95 -25.43
N ALA A 32 -13.67 2.25 -25.77
CA ALA A 32 -13.81 1.58 -27.07
C ALA A 32 -13.77 2.60 -28.21
N GLY A 33 -12.98 2.33 -29.25
CA GLY A 33 -12.76 3.22 -30.39
C GLY A 33 -11.84 4.42 -30.10
N VAL A 34 -11.21 4.48 -28.93
CA VAL A 34 -10.24 5.53 -28.60
C VAL A 34 -8.85 5.10 -29.08
N GLU A 35 -8.39 5.71 -30.18
CA GLU A 35 -7.12 5.39 -30.84
C GLU A 35 -5.88 6.01 -30.16
N ARG A 36 -6.08 6.85 -29.12
CA ARG A 36 -4.96 7.36 -28.35
C ARG A 36 -4.27 6.24 -27.59
N THR A 37 -2.97 6.42 -27.35
CA THR A 37 -2.17 5.52 -26.53
C THR A 37 -2.82 5.34 -25.15
N GLY A 38 -3.09 4.10 -24.79
CA GLY A 38 -3.71 3.70 -23.52
C GLY A 38 -2.71 3.06 -22.57
N LEU A 39 -1.70 2.38 -23.12
CA LEU A 39 -0.67 1.69 -22.34
C LEU A 39 0.69 1.83 -23.02
N VAL A 40 1.74 2.04 -22.21
CA VAL A 40 3.13 2.01 -22.67
C VAL A 40 4.00 1.23 -21.67
N VAL A 41 4.97 0.48 -22.20
CA VAL A 41 6.05 -0.16 -21.45
C VAL A 41 7.29 -0.30 -22.33
N GLY A 42 8.45 0.19 -21.86
CA GLY A 42 9.65 0.21 -22.70
C GLY A 42 9.42 0.97 -24.01
N ASP A 43 9.62 0.31 -25.15
CA ASP A 43 9.39 0.88 -26.48
C ASP A 43 8.03 0.47 -27.07
N ASP A 44 7.26 -0.35 -26.37
CA ASP A 44 5.97 -0.84 -26.81
C ASP A 44 4.82 0.05 -26.33
N GLY A 45 3.78 0.15 -27.14
CA GLY A 45 2.59 0.92 -26.82
C GLY A 45 1.34 0.37 -27.51
N TRP A 46 0.21 0.52 -26.84
CA TRP A 46 -1.10 0.10 -27.31
C TRP A 46 -2.11 1.24 -27.16
N SER A 47 -3.00 1.37 -28.13
CA SER A 47 -4.15 2.29 -28.01
C SER A 47 -5.17 1.75 -27.00
N TRP A 48 -6.05 2.62 -26.50
CA TRP A 48 -7.16 2.17 -25.66
C TRP A 48 -8.07 1.21 -26.41
N ASP A 49 -8.31 1.42 -27.71
CA ASP A 49 -9.13 0.52 -28.51
C ASP A 49 -8.53 -0.88 -28.61
N GLU A 50 -7.21 -1.00 -28.82
CA GLU A 50 -6.51 -2.29 -28.79
C GLU A 50 -6.62 -2.98 -27.44
N MET A 51 -6.47 -2.21 -26.35
CA MET A 51 -6.61 -2.73 -24.98
C MET A 51 -8.04 -3.23 -24.72
N VAL A 52 -9.05 -2.46 -25.14
CA VAL A 52 -10.47 -2.83 -24.99
C VAL A 52 -10.82 -4.06 -25.82
N ARG A 53 -10.34 -4.16 -27.05
CA ARG A 53 -10.53 -5.35 -27.90
C ARG A 53 -9.86 -6.59 -27.30
N GLY A 54 -8.64 -6.43 -26.81
CA GLY A 54 -7.93 -7.49 -26.09
C GLY A 54 -8.68 -7.95 -24.84
N ALA A 55 -9.23 -7.02 -24.07
CA ALA A 55 -10.05 -7.31 -22.90
C ALA A 55 -11.39 -7.99 -23.29
N ALA A 56 -12.04 -7.57 -24.37
CA ALA A 56 -13.28 -8.19 -24.87
C ALA A 56 -13.07 -9.65 -25.32
N ALA A 57 -11.96 -9.95 -26.00
CA ALA A 57 -11.62 -11.33 -26.38
C ALA A 57 -11.44 -12.22 -25.15
N ARG A 58 -10.71 -11.76 -24.12
CA ARG A 58 -10.53 -12.49 -22.86
C ARG A 58 -11.83 -12.59 -22.06
N ALA A 59 -12.68 -11.57 -22.08
CA ALA A 59 -13.99 -11.61 -21.44
C ALA A 59 -14.90 -12.65 -22.08
N ALA A 60 -14.88 -12.80 -23.40
CA ALA A 60 -15.62 -13.83 -24.12
C ALA A 60 -15.11 -15.24 -23.75
N TRP A 61 -13.78 -15.43 -23.72
CA TRP A 61 -13.18 -16.66 -23.26
C TRP A 61 -13.55 -16.99 -21.80
N LEU A 62 -13.50 -15.98 -20.90
CA LEU A 62 -13.89 -16.15 -19.50
C LEU A 62 -15.34 -16.61 -19.35
N ALA A 63 -16.25 -16.09 -20.16
CA ALA A 63 -17.66 -16.50 -20.14
C ALA A 63 -17.85 -17.99 -20.49
N GLU A 64 -17.04 -18.53 -21.42
CA GLU A 64 -17.04 -19.95 -21.78
C GLU A 64 -16.35 -20.82 -20.72
N ALA A 65 -15.26 -20.33 -20.12
CA ALA A 65 -14.50 -21.05 -19.12
C ALA A 65 -15.16 -21.08 -17.74
N ARG A 66 -16.20 -20.26 -17.53
CA ARG A 66 -16.89 -20.11 -16.25
C ARG A 66 -17.48 -21.43 -15.78
N ALA A 67 -17.19 -21.81 -14.52
CA ALA A 67 -17.81 -22.93 -13.83
C ALA A 67 -18.85 -22.42 -12.79
N PRO A 68 -19.75 -23.29 -12.30
CA PRO A 68 -20.62 -22.94 -11.19
C PRO A 68 -19.85 -22.52 -9.93
N GLY A 69 -20.38 -21.55 -9.19
CA GLY A 69 -19.78 -21.03 -7.96
C GLY A 69 -19.24 -19.61 -8.12
N ALA A 70 -18.35 -19.20 -7.21
CA ALA A 70 -17.74 -17.88 -7.22
C ALA A 70 -16.88 -17.70 -8.47
N PHE A 71 -17.18 -16.68 -9.28
CA PHE A 71 -16.45 -16.45 -10.53
C PHE A 71 -15.20 -15.60 -10.27
N HIS A 72 -14.24 -16.20 -9.57
CA HIS A 72 -12.99 -15.55 -9.18
C HIS A 72 -11.83 -16.01 -10.05
N VAL A 73 -11.03 -15.03 -10.49
CA VAL A 73 -9.85 -15.20 -11.34
C VAL A 73 -8.64 -14.67 -10.57
N ALA A 74 -7.73 -15.55 -10.20
CA ALA A 74 -6.46 -15.15 -9.61
C ALA A 74 -5.52 -14.62 -10.69
N THR A 75 -4.83 -13.50 -10.40
CA THR A 75 -3.70 -13.01 -11.20
C THR A 75 -2.43 -13.12 -10.38
N LEU A 76 -1.42 -13.82 -10.87
CA LEU A 76 -0.10 -13.93 -10.26
C LEU A 76 0.92 -13.45 -11.29
N LEU A 77 1.01 -12.13 -11.44
CA LEU A 77 1.76 -11.43 -12.47
C LEU A 77 2.40 -10.17 -11.89
N ASP A 78 3.52 -9.75 -12.45
CA ASP A 78 4.04 -8.39 -12.28
C ASP A 78 3.19 -7.36 -13.05
N ASN A 79 3.62 -6.09 -13.06
CA ASN A 79 2.98 -5.03 -13.84
C ASN A 79 3.35 -5.16 -15.33
N VAL A 80 2.73 -6.10 -16.00
CA VAL A 80 2.91 -6.38 -17.43
C VAL A 80 1.63 -6.04 -18.21
N PRO A 81 1.69 -5.82 -19.53
CA PRO A 81 0.52 -5.51 -20.36
C PRO A 81 -0.62 -6.51 -20.19
N GLU A 82 -0.29 -7.79 -20.13
CA GLU A 82 -1.29 -8.85 -19.91
C GLU A 82 -2.06 -8.66 -18.61
N HIS A 83 -1.41 -8.26 -17.51
CA HIS A 83 -2.11 -8.00 -16.24
C HIS A 83 -3.18 -6.92 -16.43
N VAL A 84 -2.84 -5.81 -17.10
CA VAL A 84 -3.77 -4.71 -17.37
C VAL A 84 -4.97 -5.16 -18.20
N VAL A 85 -4.73 -5.95 -19.26
CA VAL A 85 -5.81 -6.45 -20.13
C VAL A 85 -6.71 -7.43 -19.37
N TRP A 86 -6.16 -8.27 -18.49
CA TRP A 86 -6.95 -9.18 -17.64
C TRP A 86 -7.80 -8.45 -16.60
N LEU A 87 -7.33 -7.31 -16.06
CA LEU A 87 -8.16 -6.46 -15.19
C LEU A 87 -9.40 -5.96 -15.95
N GLY A 88 -9.22 -5.50 -17.19
CA GLY A 88 -10.32 -5.08 -18.04
C GLY A 88 -11.25 -6.23 -18.43
N ALA A 89 -10.70 -7.36 -18.79
CA ALA A 89 -11.46 -8.56 -19.17
C ALA A 89 -12.35 -9.05 -18.02
N ALA A 90 -11.81 -9.16 -16.82
CA ALA A 90 -12.55 -9.56 -15.64
C ALA A 90 -13.68 -8.57 -15.32
N ALA A 91 -13.39 -7.26 -15.40
CA ALA A 91 -14.40 -6.23 -15.20
C ALA A 91 -15.56 -6.36 -16.20
N LEU A 92 -15.26 -6.55 -17.49
CA LEU A 92 -16.24 -6.70 -18.56
C LEU A 92 -17.06 -8.00 -18.47
N ALA A 93 -16.43 -9.09 -18.00
CA ALA A 93 -17.08 -10.40 -17.83
C ALA A 93 -17.86 -10.54 -16.52
N GLY A 94 -17.76 -9.59 -15.59
CA GLY A 94 -18.33 -9.71 -14.25
C GLY A 94 -17.57 -10.74 -13.39
N ALA A 95 -16.33 -11.05 -13.71
CA ALA A 95 -15.44 -11.85 -12.89
C ALA A 95 -14.78 -10.99 -11.81
N VAL A 96 -14.44 -11.64 -10.68
CA VAL A 96 -13.75 -11.00 -9.56
C VAL A 96 -12.25 -11.27 -9.67
N VAL A 97 -11.45 -10.24 -9.73
CA VAL A 97 -9.99 -10.38 -9.71
C VAL A 97 -9.50 -10.62 -8.29
N VAL A 98 -8.67 -11.63 -8.13
CA VAL A 98 -7.95 -11.93 -6.89
C VAL A 98 -6.47 -11.71 -7.12
N GLY A 99 -5.92 -10.65 -6.53
CA GLY A 99 -4.53 -10.32 -6.67
C GLY A 99 -3.63 -11.26 -5.87
N GLY A 100 -2.99 -12.24 -6.52
CA GLY A 100 -1.97 -13.10 -5.92
C GLY A 100 -0.69 -12.30 -5.63
N ASN A 101 -0.15 -12.45 -4.43
CA ASN A 101 1.09 -11.77 -4.05
C ASN A 101 2.32 -12.62 -4.39
N PRO A 102 3.13 -12.26 -5.41
CA PRO A 102 4.29 -13.05 -5.81
C PRO A 102 5.45 -13.02 -4.80
N THR A 103 5.34 -12.28 -3.70
CA THR A 103 6.31 -12.35 -2.59
C THR A 103 5.96 -13.41 -1.57
N HIS A 104 4.71 -13.91 -1.51
CA HIS A 104 4.32 -15.05 -0.71
C HIS A 104 4.85 -16.36 -1.31
N ARG A 105 5.02 -17.37 -0.49
CA ARG A 105 5.62 -18.66 -0.90
C ARG A 105 4.84 -19.85 -0.32
N GLY A 106 4.83 -20.94 -1.06
CA GLY A 106 4.36 -22.25 -0.59
C GLY A 106 2.96 -22.20 0.01
N ALA A 107 2.83 -22.70 1.24
CA ALA A 107 1.52 -22.81 1.92
C ALA A 107 0.82 -21.46 2.16
N GLU A 108 1.54 -20.36 2.29
CA GLU A 108 0.95 -19.03 2.47
C GLU A 108 0.23 -18.58 1.21
N LEU A 109 0.91 -18.65 0.05
CA LEU A 109 0.31 -18.30 -1.24
C LEU A 109 -0.84 -19.24 -1.60
N ALA A 110 -0.68 -20.55 -1.38
CA ALA A 110 -1.74 -21.53 -1.62
C ALA A 110 -2.98 -21.26 -0.77
N ARG A 111 -2.80 -20.94 0.51
CA ARG A 111 -3.90 -20.60 1.43
C ARG A 111 -4.66 -19.36 0.97
N ASP A 112 -3.97 -18.31 0.52
CA ASP A 112 -4.61 -17.07 0.06
C ASP A 112 -5.50 -17.35 -1.16
N LEU A 113 -4.98 -18.08 -2.16
CA LEU A 113 -5.72 -18.43 -3.38
C LEU A 113 -6.86 -19.42 -3.11
N ALA A 114 -6.65 -20.43 -2.25
CA ALA A 114 -7.69 -21.39 -1.87
C ALA A 114 -8.83 -20.71 -1.08
N HIS A 115 -8.51 -19.79 -0.16
CA HIS A 115 -9.49 -19.05 0.63
C HIS A 115 -10.44 -18.25 -0.26
N THR A 116 -9.95 -17.70 -1.36
CA THR A 116 -10.77 -16.90 -2.29
C THR A 116 -11.50 -17.74 -3.35
N GLN A 117 -11.39 -19.05 -3.31
CA GLN A 117 -12.16 -19.97 -4.17
C GLN A 117 -12.00 -19.68 -5.68
N CYS A 118 -10.79 -19.32 -6.12
CA CYS A 118 -10.53 -19.02 -7.51
C CYS A 118 -10.83 -20.21 -8.42
N GLN A 119 -11.46 -19.95 -9.56
CA GLN A 119 -11.72 -20.94 -10.62
C GLN A 119 -10.61 -21.00 -11.67
N LEU A 120 -9.87 -19.90 -11.81
CA LEU A 120 -8.82 -19.72 -12.80
C LEU A 120 -7.62 -19.05 -12.16
N LEU A 121 -6.43 -19.39 -12.64
CA LEU A 121 -5.19 -18.69 -12.33
C LEU A 121 -4.57 -18.21 -13.65
N VAL A 122 -4.30 -16.91 -13.71
CA VAL A 122 -3.54 -16.27 -14.79
C VAL A 122 -2.15 -15.95 -14.25
N THR A 123 -1.13 -16.52 -14.84
CA THR A 123 0.28 -16.39 -14.41
C THR A 123 1.19 -16.38 -15.64
N ASP A 124 2.49 -16.23 -15.44
CA ASP A 124 3.52 -16.36 -16.46
C ASP A 124 4.54 -17.45 -16.10
N ALA A 125 5.51 -17.70 -16.97
CA ALA A 125 6.54 -18.72 -16.78
C ALA A 125 7.48 -18.37 -15.59
N GLU A 126 7.65 -17.08 -15.25
CA GLU A 126 8.44 -16.65 -14.09
C GLU A 126 7.75 -17.00 -12.78
N HIS A 127 6.43 -16.80 -12.68
CA HIS A 127 5.68 -16.95 -11.44
C HIS A 127 5.05 -18.33 -11.26
N LEU A 128 4.82 -19.10 -12.32
CA LEU A 128 4.27 -20.46 -12.24
C LEU A 128 5.00 -21.35 -11.21
N PRO A 129 6.34 -21.34 -11.12
CA PRO A 129 7.07 -22.14 -10.12
C PRO A 129 6.72 -21.82 -8.67
N LEU A 130 6.15 -20.66 -8.38
CA LEU A 130 5.74 -20.28 -7.02
C LEU A 130 4.54 -21.10 -6.51
N VAL A 131 3.74 -21.64 -7.44
CA VAL A 131 2.50 -22.36 -7.15
C VAL A 131 2.51 -23.80 -7.71
N ASP A 132 3.48 -24.16 -8.52
CA ASP A 132 3.54 -25.48 -9.15
C ASP A 132 3.50 -26.62 -8.11
N GLY A 133 2.60 -27.57 -8.31
CA GLY A 133 2.35 -28.66 -7.39
C GLY A 133 1.55 -28.31 -6.13
N LEU A 134 1.19 -27.05 -5.89
CA LEU A 134 0.38 -26.64 -4.74
C LEU A 134 -1.11 -26.87 -5.00
N ASP A 135 -1.84 -27.26 -3.96
CA ASP A 135 -3.31 -27.30 -3.97
C ASP A 135 -3.86 -25.88 -3.73
N LEU A 136 -4.52 -25.35 -4.74
CA LEU A 136 -5.10 -24.00 -4.74
C LEU A 136 -6.62 -24.00 -4.47
N GLY A 137 -7.13 -25.08 -3.90
CA GLY A 137 -8.53 -25.23 -3.51
C GLY A 137 -9.37 -26.03 -4.50
N PRO A 138 -10.62 -26.35 -4.13
CA PRO A 138 -11.44 -27.34 -4.83
C PRO A 138 -11.86 -26.93 -6.25
N ALA A 139 -11.91 -25.65 -6.55
CA ALA A 139 -12.33 -25.17 -7.87
C ALA A 139 -11.16 -25.13 -8.87
N LEU A 140 -9.96 -24.82 -8.41
CA LEU A 140 -8.76 -24.71 -9.25
C LEU A 140 -7.93 -26.01 -9.23
N GLY A 141 -7.88 -26.68 -8.09
CA GLY A 141 -7.11 -27.91 -7.91
C GLY A 141 -5.60 -27.67 -7.78
N THR A 142 -4.82 -28.69 -8.14
CA THR A 142 -3.35 -28.59 -8.11
C THR A 142 -2.85 -27.73 -9.27
N ALA A 143 -2.04 -26.73 -8.96
CA ALA A 143 -1.45 -25.87 -9.98
C ALA A 143 -0.36 -26.62 -10.74
N SER A 144 -0.41 -26.53 -12.05
CA SER A 144 0.64 -26.99 -12.98
C SER A 144 0.38 -26.42 -14.38
N ALA A 145 1.39 -26.40 -15.24
CA ALA A 145 1.22 -25.98 -16.63
C ALA A 145 0.25 -26.88 -17.44
N SER A 146 0.01 -28.11 -17.00
CA SER A 146 -0.95 -29.01 -17.64
C SER A 146 -2.39 -28.87 -17.12
N ASN A 147 -2.63 -28.06 -16.07
CA ASN A 147 -3.96 -27.82 -15.55
C ASN A 147 -4.69 -26.80 -16.46
N PRO A 148 -5.84 -27.15 -17.08
CA PRO A 148 -6.56 -26.24 -17.97
C PRO A 148 -7.15 -25.01 -17.25
N ARG A 149 -7.09 -24.96 -15.91
CA ARG A 149 -7.48 -23.81 -15.08
C ARG A 149 -6.31 -22.87 -14.78
N VAL A 150 -5.10 -23.18 -15.29
CA VAL A 150 -3.91 -22.35 -15.14
C VAL A 150 -3.50 -21.86 -16.53
N LEU A 151 -3.59 -20.55 -16.73
CA LEU A 151 -3.19 -19.88 -17.96
C LEU A 151 -1.81 -19.26 -17.78
N VAL A 152 -0.85 -19.70 -18.58
CA VAL A 152 0.51 -19.15 -18.63
C VAL A 152 0.57 -18.19 -19.81
N VAL A 153 0.57 -16.86 -19.54
CA VAL A 153 0.34 -15.83 -20.57
C VAL A 153 1.49 -15.66 -21.57
N ASP A 154 2.66 -16.13 -21.25
CA ASP A 154 3.85 -16.22 -22.12
C ASP A 154 4.17 -17.66 -22.55
N GLY A 155 3.25 -18.60 -22.27
CA GLY A 155 3.39 -20.00 -22.63
C GLY A 155 2.90 -20.30 -24.05
N ASP A 156 3.38 -21.46 -24.58
CA ASP A 156 2.95 -21.96 -25.87
C ASP A 156 1.43 -22.19 -25.91
N GLY A 157 0.76 -21.72 -26.97
CA GLY A 157 -0.68 -21.90 -27.16
C GLY A 157 -1.59 -20.93 -26.42
N TYR A 158 -1.06 -19.99 -25.62
CA TYR A 158 -1.88 -18.98 -24.96
C TYR A 158 -2.62 -18.09 -25.97
N LEU A 159 -1.91 -17.58 -26.97
CA LEU A 159 -2.51 -16.76 -28.03
C LEU A 159 -3.52 -17.55 -28.84
N ASP A 160 -3.25 -18.82 -29.16
CA ASP A 160 -4.18 -19.70 -29.89
C ASP A 160 -5.49 -19.90 -29.12
N THR A 161 -5.40 -19.97 -27.77
CA THR A 161 -6.58 -20.03 -26.89
C THR A 161 -7.49 -18.81 -27.05
N LEU A 162 -6.91 -17.64 -27.30
CA LEU A 162 -7.65 -16.38 -27.47
C LEU A 162 -8.05 -16.10 -28.93
N GLU A 163 -7.42 -16.75 -29.92
CA GLU A 163 -7.67 -16.48 -31.35
C GLU A 163 -9.13 -16.75 -31.74
N ALA A 164 -9.75 -17.78 -31.18
CA ALA A 164 -11.16 -18.09 -31.39
C ALA A 164 -12.11 -16.96 -30.95
N HIS A 165 -11.64 -16.09 -30.08
CA HIS A 165 -12.39 -14.95 -29.51
C HIS A 165 -11.90 -13.60 -30.07
N ALA A 166 -10.93 -13.60 -31.01
CA ALA A 166 -10.45 -12.40 -31.66
C ALA A 166 -11.61 -11.68 -32.38
N GLY A 167 -11.81 -10.41 -32.06
CA GLY A 167 -12.95 -9.66 -32.59
C GLY A 167 -14.29 -9.88 -31.87
N ALA A 168 -14.30 -10.52 -30.71
CA ALA A 168 -15.48 -10.62 -29.86
C ALA A 168 -16.02 -9.22 -29.55
N ALA A 169 -17.35 -9.07 -29.65
CA ALA A 169 -18.02 -7.84 -29.23
C ALA A 169 -17.92 -7.67 -27.71
N LEU A 170 -17.95 -6.42 -27.26
CA LEU A 170 -18.09 -6.14 -25.83
C LEU A 170 -19.33 -6.83 -25.26
N PRO A 171 -19.24 -7.49 -24.08
CA PRO A 171 -20.38 -8.12 -23.44
C PRO A 171 -21.56 -7.15 -23.32
N ASP A 172 -22.73 -7.56 -23.81
CA ASP A 172 -23.96 -6.74 -23.75
C ASP A 172 -24.79 -7.17 -22.51
N PRO A 173 -24.91 -6.31 -21.48
CA PRO A 173 -25.68 -6.62 -20.28
C PRO A 173 -27.15 -6.94 -20.56
N ALA A 174 -27.71 -6.39 -21.65
CA ALA A 174 -29.10 -6.64 -22.04
C ALA A 174 -29.30 -8.05 -22.63
N ARG A 175 -28.27 -8.63 -23.22
CA ARG A 175 -28.29 -9.97 -23.84
C ARG A 175 -27.83 -11.07 -22.90
N HIS A 176 -27.06 -10.72 -21.89
CA HIS A 176 -26.53 -11.64 -20.90
C HIS A 176 -26.80 -11.11 -19.48
N PRO A 177 -28.03 -11.31 -18.96
CA PRO A 177 -28.40 -10.82 -17.63
C PRO A 177 -27.46 -11.30 -16.50
N ASP A 178 -26.88 -12.48 -16.64
CA ASP A 178 -25.89 -13.04 -15.70
C ASP A 178 -24.53 -12.33 -15.77
N ALA A 179 -24.29 -11.58 -16.84
CA ALA A 179 -23.12 -10.70 -17.02
C ALA A 179 -23.47 -9.21 -16.75
N ALA A 180 -24.64 -8.93 -16.19
CA ALA A 180 -25.02 -7.57 -15.80
C ALA A 180 -24.15 -7.14 -14.61
N VAL A 181 -23.18 -6.28 -14.89
CA VAL A 181 -22.27 -5.70 -13.90
C VAL A 181 -22.87 -4.40 -13.40
N GLY A 182 -23.26 -4.38 -12.14
CA GLY A 182 -23.73 -3.19 -11.42
C GLY A 182 -22.66 -2.62 -10.50
N GLU A 183 -22.97 -1.49 -9.87
CA GLU A 183 -22.06 -0.85 -8.91
C GLU A 183 -21.74 -1.76 -7.72
N ASP A 184 -22.72 -2.53 -7.23
CA ASP A 184 -22.59 -3.45 -6.09
C ASP A 184 -21.94 -4.79 -6.49
N SER A 185 -21.68 -5.03 -7.77
CA SER A 185 -21.02 -6.25 -8.21
C SER A 185 -19.58 -6.27 -7.68
N LEU A 186 -19.22 -7.37 -7.00
CA LEU A 186 -17.85 -7.56 -6.54
C LEU A 186 -16.90 -7.55 -7.75
N GLY A 187 -15.87 -6.73 -7.71
CA GLY A 187 -14.89 -6.59 -8.78
C GLY A 187 -13.51 -7.13 -8.40
N HIS A 188 -13.11 -6.93 -7.15
CA HIS A 188 -11.79 -7.33 -6.66
C HIS A 188 -11.85 -7.89 -5.24
N LEU A 189 -10.94 -8.82 -4.96
CA LEU A 189 -10.54 -9.24 -3.62
C LEU A 189 -9.08 -8.86 -3.42
N ILE A 190 -8.84 -7.89 -2.55
CA ILE A 190 -7.50 -7.31 -2.34
C ILE A 190 -7.02 -7.74 -0.96
N PHE A 191 -5.93 -8.51 -0.93
CA PHE A 191 -5.33 -8.94 0.33
C PHE A 191 -4.68 -7.77 1.05
N THR A 192 -4.97 -7.67 2.35
CA THR A 192 -4.31 -6.72 3.26
C THR A 192 -3.40 -7.49 4.23
N SER A 193 -2.34 -6.84 4.71
CA SER A 193 -1.42 -7.43 5.67
C SER A 193 -2.12 -7.62 7.02
N GLY A 194 -2.67 -8.81 7.24
CA GLY A 194 -3.24 -9.22 8.52
C GLY A 194 -2.17 -9.75 9.47
N THR A 195 -2.24 -9.37 10.74
CA THR A 195 -1.28 -9.79 11.77
C THR A 195 -1.56 -11.19 12.33
N SER A 196 -2.75 -11.77 12.10
CA SER A 196 -3.13 -13.08 12.64
C SER A 196 -4.32 -13.71 11.90
N GLY A 197 -4.38 -15.03 11.83
CA GLY A 197 -5.55 -15.80 11.46
C GLY A 197 -5.75 -16.04 9.97
N ALA A 198 -7.03 -16.12 9.54
CA ALA A 198 -7.43 -16.31 8.15
C ALA A 198 -7.04 -15.10 7.28
N PRO A 199 -6.81 -15.29 5.96
CA PRO A 199 -6.50 -14.20 5.05
C PRO A 199 -7.57 -13.10 5.08
N LYS A 200 -7.13 -11.83 5.04
CA LYS A 200 -8.02 -10.67 4.96
C LYS A 200 -8.10 -10.22 3.50
N ALA A 201 -8.98 -10.84 2.75
CA ALA A 201 -9.29 -10.45 1.37
C ALA A 201 -10.40 -9.39 1.40
N CYS A 202 -10.00 -8.11 1.30
CA CYS A 202 -10.91 -6.98 1.33
C CYS A 202 -11.77 -6.97 0.07
N ARG A 203 -13.09 -6.88 0.25
CA ARG A 203 -14.05 -6.77 -0.85
C ARG A 203 -13.98 -5.38 -1.46
N CYS A 204 -13.98 -5.33 -2.78
CA CYS A 204 -14.01 -4.08 -3.53
C CYS A 204 -14.95 -4.22 -4.72
N THR A 205 -16.09 -3.52 -4.67
CA THR A 205 -17.07 -3.55 -5.75
C THR A 205 -16.59 -2.76 -6.97
N GLN A 206 -17.21 -3.05 -8.12
CA GLN A 206 -16.98 -2.34 -9.38
C GLN A 206 -17.27 -0.83 -9.24
N GLY A 207 -18.36 -0.49 -8.53
CA GLY A 207 -18.74 0.89 -8.29
C GLY A 207 -17.78 1.61 -7.37
N ARG A 208 -17.36 0.98 -6.27
CA ARG A 208 -16.39 1.59 -5.36
C ARG A 208 -15.07 1.92 -6.07
N LEU A 209 -14.51 0.97 -6.82
CA LEU A 209 -13.26 1.19 -7.52
C LEU A 209 -13.37 2.28 -8.60
N ALA A 210 -14.46 2.27 -9.37
CA ALA A 210 -14.72 3.29 -10.38
C ALA A 210 -14.90 4.69 -9.78
N ARG A 211 -15.67 4.81 -8.68
CA ARG A 211 -15.84 6.10 -7.97
C ARG A 211 -14.53 6.64 -7.44
N ILE A 212 -13.72 5.80 -6.77
CA ILE A 212 -12.41 6.23 -6.27
C ILE A 212 -11.52 6.70 -7.42
N GLY A 213 -11.44 5.93 -8.52
CA GLY A 213 -10.67 6.32 -9.69
C GLY A 213 -11.11 7.65 -10.29
N THR A 214 -12.43 7.87 -10.41
CA THR A 214 -13.00 9.12 -10.92
C THR A 214 -12.70 10.29 -9.98
N ILE A 215 -12.85 10.13 -8.66
CA ILE A 215 -12.55 11.17 -7.67
C ILE A 215 -11.06 11.54 -7.71
N VAL A 216 -10.17 10.56 -7.76
CA VAL A 216 -8.72 10.80 -7.83
C VAL A 216 -8.36 11.51 -9.14
N ALA A 217 -8.93 11.07 -10.27
CA ALA A 217 -8.72 11.74 -11.55
C ALA A 217 -9.16 13.22 -11.52
N GLN A 218 -10.34 13.50 -10.95
CA GLN A 218 -10.86 14.87 -10.82
C GLN A 218 -10.01 15.70 -9.83
N MET A 219 -9.66 15.14 -8.69
CA MET A 219 -8.86 15.82 -7.63
C MET A 219 -7.51 16.28 -8.16
N TYR A 220 -6.87 15.46 -8.99
CA TYR A 220 -5.57 15.78 -9.57
C TYR A 220 -5.66 16.36 -10.99
N GLY A 221 -6.88 16.60 -11.49
CA GLY A 221 -7.12 17.15 -12.82
C GLY A 221 -6.47 16.32 -13.92
N LEU A 222 -6.56 14.98 -13.81
CA LEU A 222 -6.08 14.06 -14.83
C LEU A 222 -7.03 14.09 -16.03
N GLY A 223 -6.46 14.05 -17.21
CA GLY A 223 -7.17 14.04 -18.47
C GLY A 223 -6.51 13.14 -19.51
N PRO A 224 -7.07 13.12 -20.72
CA PRO A 224 -6.58 12.24 -21.79
C PRO A 224 -5.13 12.46 -22.23
N ASP A 225 -4.57 13.64 -21.96
CA ASP A 225 -3.20 14.00 -22.31
C ASP A 225 -2.18 13.70 -21.20
N ASP A 226 -2.66 13.17 -20.07
CA ASP A 226 -1.80 12.78 -18.94
C ASP A 226 -1.25 11.37 -19.13
N VAL A 227 -0.09 11.13 -18.52
CA VAL A 227 0.56 9.82 -18.45
C VAL A 227 0.75 9.46 -16.98
N CYS A 228 0.10 8.38 -16.53
CA CYS A 228 0.12 7.90 -15.18
C CYS A 228 1.13 6.74 -15.04
N TYR A 229 2.19 6.93 -14.26
CA TYR A 229 3.19 5.89 -14.00
C TYR A 229 2.73 4.97 -12.89
N VAL A 230 2.31 3.76 -13.25
CA VAL A 230 1.77 2.74 -12.34
C VAL A 230 2.89 1.75 -11.97
N ALA A 231 3.73 2.16 -11.03
CA ALA A 231 4.89 1.37 -10.60
C ALA A 231 4.62 0.51 -9.35
N MET A 232 3.55 0.81 -8.61
CA MET A 232 3.13 -0.04 -7.50
C MET A 232 2.43 -1.29 -8.02
N PRO A 233 2.53 -2.44 -7.32
CA PRO A 233 1.97 -3.70 -7.82
C PRO A 233 0.46 -3.65 -8.05
N LEU A 234 -0.01 -4.07 -9.23
CA LEU A 234 -1.42 -4.04 -9.63
C LEU A 234 -2.33 -4.98 -8.82
N PHE A 235 -1.77 -5.88 -8.03
CA PHE A 235 -2.55 -6.69 -7.09
C PHE A 235 -2.83 -5.95 -5.76
N HIS A 236 -2.34 -4.73 -5.57
CA HIS A 236 -2.59 -3.90 -4.39
C HIS A 236 -3.50 -2.70 -4.66
N SER A 237 -4.21 -2.28 -3.62
CA SER A 237 -5.15 -1.16 -3.66
C SER A 237 -4.53 0.16 -4.12
N ASN A 238 -3.29 0.48 -3.71
CA ASN A 238 -2.67 1.74 -4.11
C ASN A 238 -2.50 1.83 -5.63
N ALA A 239 -1.98 0.79 -6.30
CA ALA A 239 -1.87 0.76 -7.75
C ALA A 239 -3.24 0.86 -8.43
N LEU A 240 -4.22 0.10 -7.94
CA LEU A 240 -5.57 0.08 -8.51
C LEU A 240 -6.29 1.41 -8.29
N MET A 241 -6.33 1.92 -7.05
CA MET A 241 -7.17 3.06 -6.65
C MET A 241 -6.52 4.42 -6.90
N ALA A 242 -5.19 4.50 -6.82
CA ALA A 242 -4.47 5.77 -6.97
C ALA A 242 -3.71 5.92 -8.30
N GLY A 243 -3.54 4.85 -9.06
CA GLY A 243 -2.79 4.86 -10.33
C GLY A 243 -3.62 4.42 -11.52
N PHE A 244 -3.96 3.14 -11.58
CA PHE A 244 -4.57 2.50 -12.74
C PHE A 244 -6.00 2.97 -13.02
N THR A 245 -6.92 2.84 -12.06
CA THR A 245 -8.33 3.23 -12.29
C THR A 245 -8.51 4.73 -12.53
N PRO A 246 -7.76 5.64 -11.87
CA PRO A 246 -7.74 7.05 -12.26
C PRO A 246 -7.33 7.29 -13.71
N ALA A 247 -6.31 6.57 -14.20
CA ALA A 247 -5.90 6.67 -15.60
C ALA A 247 -7.00 6.19 -16.55
N VAL A 248 -7.63 5.05 -16.26
CA VAL A 248 -8.78 4.53 -17.03
C VAL A 248 -9.95 5.53 -17.03
N ALA A 249 -10.29 6.09 -15.85
CA ALA A 249 -11.38 7.04 -15.71
C ALA A 249 -11.14 8.37 -16.47
N ALA A 250 -9.88 8.80 -16.52
CA ALA A 250 -9.47 10.00 -17.26
C ALA A 250 -9.24 9.76 -18.76
N GLY A 251 -9.18 8.50 -19.23
CA GLY A 251 -8.68 8.14 -20.55
C GLY A 251 -7.20 8.53 -20.76
N ALA A 252 -6.43 8.63 -19.67
CA ALA A 252 -5.00 8.91 -19.65
C ALA A 252 -4.18 7.67 -20.03
N THR A 253 -2.93 7.87 -20.45
CA THR A 253 -2.03 6.74 -20.72
C THR A 253 -1.54 6.12 -19.41
N VAL A 254 -1.58 4.80 -19.32
CA VAL A 254 -0.92 4.02 -18.27
C VAL A 254 0.52 3.73 -18.71
N ALA A 255 1.51 4.13 -17.92
CA ALA A 255 2.91 3.76 -18.14
C ALA A 255 3.33 2.74 -17.07
N LEU A 256 3.86 1.59 -17.48
CA LEU A 256 4.37 0.55 -16.60
C LEU A 256 5.92 0.60 -16.56
N PRO A 257 6.54 0.20 -15.44
CA PRO A 257 7.98 0.01 -15.37
C PRO A 257 8.47 -1.00 -16.42
N ALA A 258 9.54 -0.69 -17.13
CA ALA A 258 10.08 -1.56 -18.19
C ALA A 258 10.42 -2.99 -17.72
N GLY A 259 10.73 -3.18 -16.44
CA GLY A 259 10.98 -4.49 -15.83
C GLY A 259 9.79 -5.10 -15.08
N GLY A 260 8.57 -4.57 -15.24
CA GLY A 260 7.37 -5.04 -14.53
C GLY A 260 7.34 -4.71 -13.03
N ARG A 261 8.44 -4.23 -12.46
CA ARG A 261 8.60 -3.91 -11.03
C ARG A 261 9.19 -2.52 -10.84
N PHE A 262 8.85 -1.87 -9.73
CA PHE A 262 9.45 -0.59 -9.36
C PHE A 262 10.98 -0.66 -9.32
N SER A 263 11.62 0.35 -9.94
CA SER A 263 13.07 0.54 -9.92
C SER A 263 13.38 2.02 -9.66
N ALA A 264 14.09 2.29 -8.57
CA ALA A 264 14.48 3.66 -8.23
C ALA A 264 15.40 4.30 -9.28
N SER A 265 16.34 3.53 -9.84
CA SER A 265 17.24 4.00 -10.92
C SER A 265 16.55 4.08 -12.28
N GLY A 266 15.49 3.28 -12.50
CA GLY A 266 14.67 3.31 -13.71
C GLY A 266 13.61 4.41 -13.72
N PHE A 267 13.27 4.98 -12.55
CA PHE A 267 12.19 5.94 -12.42
C PHE A 267 12.31 7.15 -13.35
N LEU A 268 13.36 7.94 -13.22
CA LEU A 268 13.53 9.17 -14.03
C LEU A 268 13.71 8.89 -15.53
N PRO A 269 14.45 7.84 -15.95
CA PRO A 269 14.44 7.38 -17.34
C PRO A 269 13.06 7.09 -17.89
N ASP A 270 12.20 6.35 -17.15
CA ASP A 270 10.84 6.04 -17.57
C ASP A 270 9.95 7.29 -17.61
N VAL A 271 10.06 8.16 -16.59
CA VAL A 271 9.35 9.45 -16.54
C VAL A 271 9.62 10.29 -17.79
N ARG A 272 10.88 10.41 -18.19
CA ARG A 272 11.29 11.18 -19.38
C ARG A 272 10.89 10.49 -20.68
N ARG A 273 11.09 9.17 -20.77
CA ARG A 273 10.77 8.38 -21.96
C ARG A 273 9.30 8.47 -22.32
N HIS A 274 8.42 8.27 -21.33
CA HIS A 274 6.98 8.17 -21.54
C HIS A 274 6.25 9.50 -21.36
N GLY A 275 6.94 10.56 -20.94
CA GLY A 275 6.29 11.84 -20.68
C GLY A 275 5.37 11.80 -19.46
N VAL A 276 5.75 11.06 -18.41
CA VAL A 276 4.93 10.85 -17.20
C VAL A 276 4.61 12.17 -16.51
N THR A 277 3.33 12.43 -16.28
CA THR A 277 2.83 13.64 -15.64
C THR A 277 2.31 13.41 -14.22
N TYR A 278 1.97 12.15 -13.91
CA TYR A 278 1.42 11.73 -12.62
C TYR A 278 2.07 10.42 -12.17
N PHE A 279 2.42 10.34 -10.89
CA PHE A 279 2.99 9.15 -10.24
C PHE A 279 2.29 8.87 -8.92
N ASN A 280 1.95 7.61 -8.63
CA ASN A 280 1.44 7.18 -7.33
C ASN A 280 2.43 6.26 -6.60
N TYR A 281 2.51 6.40 -5.27
CA TYR A 281 3.38 5.58 -4.45
C TYR A 281 2.71 5.16 -3.13
N VAL A 282 3.28 4.16 -2.48
CA VAL A 282 3.00 3.80 -1.09
C VAL A 282 4.27 3.35 -0.39
N GLY A 283 4.49 3.80 0.84
CA GLY A 283 5.70 3.46 1.60
C GLY A 283 6.95 4.21 1.12
N LYS A 284 7.98 3.49 0.71
CA LYS A 284 9.35 4.00 0.58
C LYS A 284 9.88 4.30 -0.85
N PRO A 285 9.12 4.27 -1.94
CA PRO A 285 9.64 4.60 -3.26
C PRO A 285 10.31 5.97 -3.33
N LEU A 286 9.78 7.00 -2.63
CA LEU A 286 10.39 8.33 -2.62
C LEU A 286 11.80 8.29 -2.00
N SER A 287 11.96 7.60 -0.87
CA SER A 287 13.26 7.44 -0.20
C SER A 287 14.27 6.76 -1.11
N TYR A 288 13.88 5.70 -1.81
CA TYR A 288 14.76 4.99 -2.73
C TYR A 288 15.15 5.83 -3.96
N ILE A 289 14.19 6.58 -4.52
CA ILE A 289 14.50 7.48 -5.64
C ILE A 289 15.45 8.60 -5.18
N LEU A 290 15.22 9.17 -3.99
CA LEU A 290 16.08 10.20 -3.40
C LEU A 290 17.48 9.69 -3.05
N ALA A 291 17.64 8.39 -2.79
CA ALA A 291 18.96 7.78 -2.57
C ALA A 291 19.77 7.59 -3.86
N THR A 292 19.15 7.76 -5.04
CA THR A 292 19.90 7.76 -6.31
C THR A 292 20.75 9.03 -6.46
N PRO A 293 21.87 8.99 -7.20
CA PRO A 293 22.70 10.16 -7.41
C PRO A 293 21.90 11.35 -7.98
N GLU A 294 21.96 12.48 -7.30
CA GLU A 294 21.33 13.72 -7.74
C GLU A 294 22.06 14.32 -8.92
N ARG A 295 21.32 14.86 -9.90
CA ARG A 295 21.83 15.48 -11.11
C ARG A 295 21.25 16.89 -11.28
N PRO A 296 21.99 17.83 -11.89
CA PRO A 296 21.50 19.19 -12.12
C PRO A 296 20.24 19.28 -12.99
N ASP A 297 19.96 18.24 -13.79
CA ASP A 297 18.83 18.16 -14.70
C ASP A 297 17.65 17.32 -14.16
N ASP A 298 17.66 16.92 -12.89
CA ASP A 298 16.59 16.09 -12.32
C ASP A 298 15.22 16.77 -12.41
N ALA A 299 15.16 18.08 -12.29
CA ALA A 299 13.93 18.86 -12.46
C ALA A 299 13.50 19.07 -13.93
N ASP A 300 14.34 18.74 -14.91
CA ASP A 300 13.98 18.77 -16.33
C ASP A 300 13.26 17.48 -16.71
N ASN A 301 11.99 17.42 -16.35
CA ASN A 301 11.11 16.28 -16.55
C ASN A 301 9.63 16.74 -16.59
N PRO A 302 8.70 15.96 -17.18
CA PRO A 302 7.28 16.34 -17.31
C PRO A 302 6.42 16.06 -16.07
N LEU A 303 6.97 15.48 -14.99
CA LEU A 303 6.23 15.10 -13.80
C LEU A 303 5.66 16.34 -13.08
N ARG A 304 4.36 16.37 -12.88
CA ARG A 304 3.68 17.50 -12.25
C ARG A 304 3.13 17.18 -10.88
N ARG A 305 2.65 15.97 -10.68
CA ARG A 305 1.92 15.56 -9.48
C ARG A 305 2.31 14.16 -9.04
N VAL A 306 2.50 14.01 -7.75
CA VAL A 306 2.76 12.74 -7.08
C VAL A 306 1.77 12.59 -5.94
N PHE A 307 1.10 11.46 -5.89
CA PHE A 307 0.15 11.14 -4.82
C PHE A 307 0.52 9.85 -4.13
N GLY A 308 0.51 9.84 -2.83
CA GLY A 308 0.80 8.61 -2.11
C GLY A 308 0.41 8.59 -0.65
N ASN A 309 0.91 7.56 0.00
CA ASN A 309 0.66 7.26 1.39
C ASN A 309 1.96 6.81 2.05
N GLU A 310 2.12 7.14 3.33
CA GLU A 310 3.24 6.68 4.17
C GLU A 310 4.63 7.20 3.73
N GLY A 311 4.69 8.32 3.03
CA GLY A 311 5.95 9.02 2.75
C GLY A 311 6.51 9.70 4.00
N ALA A 312 7.81 9.59 4.24
CA ALA A 312 8.46 10.42 5.27
C ALA A 312 8.35 11.90 4.87
N GLU A 313 7.99 12.77 5.79
CA GLU A 313 7.76 14.19 5.48
C GLU A 313 8.95 14.86 4.81
N ALA A 314 10.16 14.59 5.32
CA ALA A 314 11.39 15.12 4.72
C ALA A 314 11.58 14.63 3.27
N ASP A 315 11.21 13.39 2.96
CA ASP A 315 11.31 12.85 1.61
C ASP A 315 10.25 13.45 0.69
N VAL A 316 9.03 13.69 1.18
CA VAL A 316 7.96 14.37 0.42
C VAL A 316 8.43 15.76 -0.04
N VAL A 317 8.99 16.55 0.88
CA VAL A 317 9.53 17.89 0.58
C VAL A 317 10.69 17.82 -0.40
N ARG A 318 11.73 17.01 -0.09
CA ARG A 318 12.92 16.87 -0.93
C ARG A 318 12.61 16.35 -2.33
N PHE A 319 11.64 15.43 -2.44
CA PHE A 319 11.23 14.90 -3.75
C PHE A 319 10.61 16.00 -4.61
N GLY A 320 9.70 16.79 -4.02
CA GLY A 320 9.09 17.92 -4.71
C GLY A 320 10.12 18.95 -5.19
N GLU A 321 11.10 19.27 -4.34
CA GLU A 321 12.19 20.19 -4.70
C GLU A 321 13.11 19.63 -5.80
N ARG A 322 13.55 18.36 -5.66
CA ARG A 322 14.48 17.72 -6.62
C ARG A 322 13.87 17.56 -8.00
N PHE A 323 12.60 17.16 -8.10
CA PHE A 323 11.96 16.86 -9.38
C PHE A 323 11.02 17.96 -9.88
N GLY A 324 10.87 19.07 -9.15
CA GLY A 324 10.05 20.22 -9.56
C GLY A 324 8.55 19.92 -9.60
N CYS A 325 8.04 19.03 -8.75
CA CYS A 325 6.67 18.57 -8.77
C CYS A 325 5.95 18.75 -7.42
N VAL A 326 4.60 18.68 -7.44
CA VAL A 326 3.80 18.70 -6.21
C VAL A 326 3.61 17.28 -5.71
N VAL A 327 4.03 17.00 -4.47
CA VAL A 327 3.82 15.73 -3.79
C VAL A 327 2.73 15.88 -2.73
N VAL A 328 1.70 15.05 -2.80
CA VAL A 328 0.63 14.99 -1.80
C VAL A 328 0.67 13.62 -1.14
N ASP A 329 0.96 13.60 0.14
CA ASP A 329 0.85 12.40 0.97
C ASP A 329 -0.44 12.46 1.78
N SER A 330 -1.19 11.37 1.87
CA SER A 330 -2.46 11.31 2.58
C SER A 330 -2.59 10.00 3.35
N TYR A 331 -3.60 9.91 4.20
CA TYR A 331 -3.93 8.68 4.90
C TYR A 331 -5.18 8.02 4.29
N GLY A 332 -5.07 6.73 4.03
CA GLY A 332 -6.17 5.88 3.61
C GLY A 332 -5.78 4.41 3.69
N SER A 333 -6.77 3.53 3.69
CA SER A 333 -6.57 2.09 3.72
C SER A 333 -7.34 1.39 2.59
N THR A 334 -6.97 0.15 2.31
CA THR A 334 -7.68 -0.71 1.34
C THR A 334 -9.15 -0.86 1.71
N GLU A 335 -9.45 -0.91 2.98
CA GLU A 335 -10.79 -1.02 3.57
C GLU A 335 -11.66 0.22 3.28
N GLY A 336 -11.04 1.41 3.19
CA GLY A 336 -11.73 2.66 2.84
C GLY A 336 -12.61 3.25 3.94
N GLY A 337 -12.55 2.72 5.16
CA GLY A 337 -13.42 3.14 6.26
C GLY A 337 -13.05 4.49 6.90
N ALA A 338 -11.85 5.00 6.68
CA ALA A 338 -11.42 6.30 7.15
C ALA A 338 -10.38 6.90 6.18
N THR A 339 -10.44 8.21 6.00
CA THR A 339 -9.49 8.98 5.19
C THR A 339 -9.10 10.27 5.91
N VAL A 340 -7.85 10.70 5.74
CA VAL A 340 -7.36 12.00 6.20
C VAL A 340 -6.61 12.65 5.05
N GLN A 341 -6.96 13.90 4.73
CA GLN A 341 -6.42 14.60 3.57
C GLN A 341 -5.63 15.83 4.01
N ARG A 342 -4.50 16.05 3.36
CA ARG A 342 -3.73 17.27 3.51
C ARG A 342 -4.45 18.45 2.86
N THR A 343 -4.43 19.56 3.55
CA THR A 343 -4.88 20.87 3.09
C THR A 343 -3.68 21.83 3.05
N PRO A 344 -3.75 22.95 2.32
CA PRO A 344 -2.63 23.89 2.24
C PRO A 344 -2.13 24.42 3.59
N ASP A 345 -3.00 24.41 4.62
CA ASP A 345 -2.72 24.83 5.98
C ASP A 345 -2.29 23.67 6.91
N THR A 346 -2.10 22.47 6.39
CA THR A 346 -1.67 21.31 7.19
C THR A 346 -0.27 21.54 7.76
N PRO A 347 -0.13 21.54 9.11
CA PRO A 347 1.17 21.76 9.74
C PRO A 347 2.12 20.57 9.50
N PRO A 348 3.44 20.77 9.64
CA PRO A 348 4.41 19.71 9.58
C PRO A 348 4.08 18.55 10.53
N GLY A 349 4.30 17.31 10.08
CA GLY A 349 4.03 16.08 10.85
C GLY A 349 2.56 15.66 10.91
N ALA A 350 1.61 16.52 10.53
CA ALA A 350 0.20 16.15 10.49
C ALA A 350 -0.16 15.41 9.18
N LEU A 351 -1.11 14.48 9.28
CA LEU A 351 -1.75 13.84 8.13
C LEU A 351 -2.68 14.81 7.38
N GLY A 352 -3.29 15.74 8.09
CA GLY A 352 -4.27 16.67 7.57
C GLY A 352 -5.57 16.68 8.35
N ARG A 353 -6.68 16.95 7.67
CA ARG A 353 -8.04 16.98 8.21
C ARG A 353 -8.83 15.78 7.71
N ALA A 354 -9.75 15.30 8.54
CA ALA A 354 -10.65 14.20 8.20
C ALA A 354 -12.09 14.69 8.04
N PRO A 355 -12.95 13.94 7.33
CA PRO A 355 -14.39 14.19 7.29
C PRO A 355 -15.02 14.19 8.67
N GLU A 356 -16.19 14.84 8.79
CA GLU A 356 -17.01 14.80 10.00
C GLU A 356 -17.30 13.36 10.43
N GLY A 357 -17.32 13.12 11.73
CA GLY A 357 -17.48 11.78 12.28
C GLY A 357 -16.19 10.98 12.43
N THR A 358 -15.04 11.53 12.02
CA THR A 358 -13.73 10.92 12.29
C THR A 358 -13.21 11.38 13.65
N MET A 359 -12.82 10.43 14.49
CA MET A 359 -12.47 10.65 15.90
C MET A 359 -11.21 9.86 16.26
N VAL A 360 -10.61 10.22 17.39
CA VAL A 360 -9.58 9.42 18.06
C VAL A 360 -10.16 8.93 19.37
N LEU A 361 -10.31 7.62 19.52
CA LEU A 361 -10.94 7.01 20.67
C LEU A 361 -9.97 6.11 21.43
N ASP A 362 -10.11 6.10 22.73
CA ASP A 362 -9.47 5.11 23.57
C ASP A 362 -10.07 3.72 23.25
N PRO A 363 -9.26 2.72 22.89
CA PRO A 363 -9.75 1.42 22.43
C PRO A 363 -10.46 0.59 23.51
N ASP A 364 -10.19 0.85 24.79
CA ASP A 364 -10.75 0.11 25.92
C ASP A 364 -12.08 0.70 26.38
N THR A 365 -12.17 2.04 26.40
CA THR A 365 -13.34 2.77 26.92
C THR A 365 -14.28 3.28 25.83
N ALA A 366 -13.83 3.33 24.58
CA ALA A 366 -14.52 3.95 23.44
C ALA A 366 -14.87 5.44 23.67
N GLN A 367 -14.16 6.13 24.56
CA GLN A 367 -14.30 7.56 24.78
C GLN A 367 -13.32 8.34 23.92
N GLU A 368 -13.71 9.57 23.52
CA GLU A 368 -12.81 10.42 22.75
C GLU A 368 -11.61 10.85 23.58
N CYS A 369 -10.42 10.62 23.02
CA CYS A 369 -9.16 11.03 23.63
C CYS A 369 -9.06 12.55 23.73
N PRO A 370 -8.41 13.10 24.78
CA PRO A 370 -8.10 14.52 24.87
C PRO A 370 -7.32 15.03 23.66
N ARG A 371 -7.44 16.32 23.37
CA ARG A 371 -6.67 16.96 22.31
C ARG A 371 -5.17 16.92 22.61
N ALA A 372 -4.40 16.70 21.56
CA ALA A 372 -2.94 16.76 21.61
C ALA A 372 -2.48 18.16 22.02
N ARG A 373 -1.56 18.20 22.96
CA ARG A 373 -0.91 19.45 23.41
C ARG A 373 0.57 19.39 23.04
N PHE A 374 1.08 20.49 22.50
CA PHE A 374 2.46 20.61 22.08
C PHE A 374 3.20 21.64 22.93
N ASP A 375 4.49 21.41 23.14
CA ASP A 375 5.38 22.41 23.73
C ASP A 375 5.78 23.50 22.70
N ALA A 376 6.63 24.44 23.11
CA ALA A 376 7.11 25.52 22.26
C ALA A 376 7.97 25.04 21.06
N HIS A 377 8.41 23.77 21.09
CA HIS A 377 9.23 23.15 20.05
C HIS A 377 8.41 22.22 19.14
N GLY A 378 7.09 22.09 19.40
CA GLY A 378 6.21 21.21 18.63
C GLY A 378 6.21 19.75 19.09
N HIS A 379 6.75 19.44 20.27
CA HIS A 379 6.71 18.07 20.82
C HIS A 379 5.40 17.80 21.54
N LEU A 380 4.82 16.61 21.30
CA LEU A 380 3.61 16.17 21.99
C LEU A 380 3.89 15.90 23.48
N VAL A 381 3.20 16.64 24.37
CA VAL A 381 3.46 16.58 25.83
C VAL A 381 2.45 15.75 26.61
N ASN A 382 1.36 15.29 25.99
CA ASN A 382 0.33 14.45 26.63
C ASN A 382 0.03 13.19 25.80
N ALA A 383 1.08 12.51 25.32
CA ALA A 383 0.95 11.37 24.42
C ALA A 383 0.08 10.23 24.98
N GLU A 384 0.26 9.89 26.28
CA GLU A 384 -0.50 8.80 26.92
C GLU A 384 -2.02 9.04 26.92
N GLU A 385 -2.45 10.29 27.01
CA GLU A 385 -3.87 10.66 27.04
C GLU A 385 -4.45 10.92 25.64
N ALA A 386 -3.63 11.46 24.74
CA ALA A 386 -4.08 11.97 23.44
C ALA A 386 -4.07 10.92 22.33
N ILE A 387 -3.21 9.88 22.43
CA ILE A 387 -3.11 8.83 21.43
C ILE A 387 -4.20 7.78 21.68
N GLY A 388 -4.99 7.51 20.64
CA GLY A 388 -5.99 6.45 20.61
C GLY A 388 -6.12 5.87 19.21
N GLU A 389 -7.10 5.00 19.00
CA GLU A 389 -7.39 4.44 17.69
C GLU A 389 -8.17 5.45 16.83
N LEU A 390 -7.79 5.57 15.57
CA LEU A 390 -8.53 6.37 14.58
C LEU A 390 -9.82 5.62 14.22
N VAL A 391 -10.95 6.29 14.42
CA VAL A 391 -12.29 5.70 14.25
C VAL A 391 -13.16 6.61 13.38
N SER A 392 -14.01 6.02 12.56
CA SER A 392 -15.00 6.77 11.79
C SER A 392 -16.42 6.29 12.10
N SER A 393 -17.28 7.20 12.53
CA SER A 393 -18.69 6.90 12.79
C SER A 393 -19.49 6.69 11.51
N THR A 394 -18.99 7.18 10.37
CA THR A 394 -19.60 7.03 9.04
C THR A 394 -18.86 6.02 8.16
N GLY A 395 -17.70 5.57 8.60
CA GLY A 395 -16.78 4.75 7.79
C GLY A 395 -17.28 3.35 7.47
N GLY A 396 -18.29 2.86 8.19
CA GLY A 396 -18.95 1.60 7.85
C GLY A 396 -19.56 1.57 6.44
N ALA A 397 -19.97 2.71 5.91
CA ALA A 397 -20.50 2.82 4.55
C ALA A 397 -19.42 2.68 3.45
N GLY A 398 -18.14 2.96 3.77
CA GLY A 398 -17.02 2.78 2.84
C GLY A 398 -16.33 1.42 2.91
N PHE A 399 -16.60 0.66 3.96
CA PHE A 399 -16.05 -0.68 4.20
C PHE A 399 -17.01 -1.75 3.71
N GLU A 400 -16.63 -2.50 2.68
CA GLU A 400 -17.44 -3.54 2.05
C GLU A 400 -17.20 -4.95 2.64
N GLY A 401 -16.45 -5.04 3.75
CA GLY A 401 -16.18 -6.29 4.46
C GLY A 401 -14.98 -7.07 3.91
N TYR A 402 -14.78 -8.24 4.50
CA TYR A 402 -13.79 -9.21 4.07
C TYR A 402 -14.44 -10.47 3.53
N TRP A 403 -13.83 -11.12 2.55
CA TRP A 403 -14.33 -12.37 2.00
C TRP A 403 -14.14 -13.51 3.01
N HIS A 404 -15.26 -14.14 3.42
CA HIS A 404 -15.28 -15.27 4.36
C HIS A 404 -14.41 -15.07 5.63
N ASN A 405 -14.43 -13.85 6.21
CA ASN A 405 -13.70 -13.56 7.44
C ASN A 405 -14.49 -12.61 8.37
N ASP A 406 -15.61 -13.13 8.88
CA ASP A 406 -16.55 -12.40 9.75
C ASP A 406 -15.89 -11.93 11.05
N GLU A 407 -14.92 -12.69 11.59
CA GLU A 407 -14.17 -12.31 12.79
C GLU A 407 -13.35 -11.03 12.57
N ALA A 408 -12.61 -10.96 11.46
CA ALA A 408 -11.85 -9.76 11.11
C ALA A 408 -12.78 -8.58 10.80
N GLU A 409 -13.95 -8.83 10.23
CA GLU A 409 -14.97 -7.80 9.97
C GLU A 409 -15.55 -7.26 11.27
N ALA A 410 -15.94 -8.14 12.20
CA ALA A 410 -16.45 -7.76 13.51
C ALA A 410 -15.41 -6.96 14.33
N ALA A 411 -14.12 -7.26 14.19
CA ALA A 411 -13.05 -6.49 14.82
C ALA A 411 -12.96 -5.05 14.28
N ARG A 412 -13.37 -4.82 13.04
CA ARG A 412 -13.42 -3.48 12.42
C ARG A 412 -14.70 -2.72 12.71
N LEU A 413 -15.81 -3.42 12.89
CA LEU A 413 -17.13 -2.83 13.12
C LEU A 413 -17.53 -3.01 14.59
N ARG A 414 -17.04 -2.11 15.47
CA ARG A 414 -17.34 -2.12 16.91
C ARG A 414 -18.20 -0.91 17.28
N HIS A 415 -19.15 -1.08 18.15
CA HIS A 415 -20.05 -0.01 18.63
C HIS A 415 -20.79 0.76 17.51
N GLY A 416 -21.00 0.14 16.33
CA GLY A 416 -21.60 0.80 15.16
C GLY A 416 -20.64 1.71 14.39
N TRP A 417 -19.36 1.73 14.74
CA TRP A 417 -18.31 2.56 14.11
C TRP A 417 -17.24 1.69 13.47
N TYR A 418 -16.56 2.27 12.49
CA TYR A 418 -15.41 1.64 11.83
C TYR A 418 -14.11 1.97 12.57
N TRP A 419 -13.43 0.97 13.07
CA TRP A 419 -12.16 1.03 13.77
C TRP A 419 -11.02 0.63 12.84
N THR A 420 -10.07 1.56 12.63
CA THR A 420 -9.02 1.38 11.62
C THR A 420 -7.91 0.42 12.02
N GLY A 421 -7.70 0.23 13.34
CA GLY A 421 -6.51 -0.44 13.88
C GLY A 421 -5.25 0.42 13.78
N ASP A 422 -5.38 1.69 13.39
CA ASP A 422 -4.29 2.65 13.34
C ASP A 422 -4.42 3.66 14.47
N LEU A 423 -3.30 3.97 15.11
CA LEU A 423 -3.23 4.94 16.20
C LEU A 423 -3.03 6.35 15.65
N ALA A 424 -3.70 7.28 16.27
CA ALA A 424 -3.63 8.69 15.90
C ALA A 424 -3.79 9.58 17.13
N TYR A 425 -3.54 10.86 16.96
CA TYR A 425 -3.95 11.92 17.88
C TYR A 425 -4.42 13.13 17.09
N ARG A 426 -5.24 13.99 17.71
CA ARG A 426 -5.83 15.16 17.07
C ARG A 426 -5.59 16.42 17.91
N ASP A 427 -5.15 17.50 17.27
CA ASP A 427 -4.96 18.80 17.94
C ASP A 427 -6.24 19.63 18.05
N ASP A 428 -6.16 20.78 18.72
CA ASP A 428 -7.28 21.70 18.88
C ASP A 428 -7.70 22.38 17.56
N ALA A 429 -6.79 22.45 16.58
CA ALA A 429 -7.07 22.97 15.24
C ALA A 429 -7.76 21.93 14.34
N GLY A 430 -7.89 20.69 14.81
CA GLY A 430 -8.57 19.60 14.11
C GLY A 430 -7.69 18.82 13.14
N PHE A 431 -6.37 18.98 13.19
CA PHE A 431 -5.44 18.17 12.43
C PHE A 431 -5.16 16.84 13.10
N PHE A 432 -5.13 15.78 12.31
CA PHE A 432 -4.80 14.43 12.74
C PHE A 432 -3.33 14.12 12.50
N TYR A 433 -2.75 13.35 13.39
CA TYR A 433 -1.36 12.90 13.35
C TYR A 433 -1.32 11.41 13.51
N PHE A 434 -0.53 10.71 12.69
CA PHE A 434 -0.36 9.26 12.77
C PHE A 434 0.58 8.90 13.94
N ALA A 435 0.17 7.93 14.75
CA ALA A 435 0.97 7.47 15.90
C ALA A 435 1.45 6.02 15.77
N GLY A 436 1.06 5.31 14.70
CA GLY A 436 1.46 3.92 14.49
C GLY A 436 0.26 2.99 14.35
N ARG A 437 0.50 1.68 14.52
CA ARG A 437 -0.56 0.68 14.54
C ARG A 437 -0.84 0.20 15.95
N ALA A 438 -2.05 -0.24 16.21
CA ALA A 438 -2.44 -0.77 17.51
C ALA A 438 -1.58 -1.98 17.91
N ASP A 439 -1.07 -2.76 16.94
CA ASP A 439 -0.17 -3.89 17.18
C ASP A 439 1.30 -3.49 17.38
N ASP A 440 1.65 -2.21 17.22
CA ASP A 440 3.01 -1.67 17.29
C ASP A 440 3.27 -0.86 18.58
N TRP A 441 2.47 -1.10 19.63
CA TRP A 441 2.74 -0.57 20.95
C TRP A 441 3.97 -1.24 21.59
N LEU A 442 4.76 -0.42 22.24
CA LEU A 442 5.82 -0.86 23.12
C LEU A 442 5.42 -0.55 24.56
N ARG A 443 5.68 -1.47 25.47
CA ARG A 443 5.49 -1.28 26.91
C ARG A 443 6.81 -1.40 27.64
N VAL A 444 7.46 -0.27 27.89
CA VAL A 444 8.77 -0.22 28.53
C VAL A 444 8.65 0.40 29.92
N ASP A 445 8.98 -0.35 30.97
CA ASP A 445 8.90 0.10 32.37
C ASP A 445 7.53 0.71 32.74
N GLY A 446 6.44 0.12 32.22
CA GLY A 446 5.08 0.58 32.49
C GLY A 446 4.60 1.74 31.64
N GLU A 447 5.44 2.34 30.80
CA GLU A 447 5.07 3.36 29.82
C GLU A 447 4.70 2.72 28.50
N ASN A 448 3.51 3.06 28.00
CA ASN A 448 3.04 2.62 26.70
C ASN A 448 3.31 3.70 25.64
N PHE A 449 3.90 3.35 24.51
CA PHE A 449 4.12 4.27 23.40
C PHE A 449 4.17 3.52 22.06
N ALA A 450 3.89 4.25 21.00
CA ALA A 450 3.90 3.70 19.65
C ALA A 450 5.30 3.70 19.04
N ALA A 451 5.60 2.69 18.20
CA ALA A 451 6.89 2.56 17.51
C ALA A 451 7.16 3.68 16.49
N ALA A 452 6.12 4.17 15.81
CA ALA A 452 6.27 5.10 14.69
C ALA A 452 6.90 6.46 15.07
N PRO A 453 6.58 7.10 16.21
CA PRO A 453 7.28 8.30 16.66
C PRO A 453 8.80 8.08 16.82
N VAL A 454 9.18 6.94 17.39
CA VAL A 454 10.59 6.59 17.58
C VAL A 454 11.29 6.35 16.24
N ALA A 455 10.65 5.66 15.31
CA ALA A 455 11.18 5.42 13.96
C ALA A 455 11.44 6.74 13.22
N ARG A 456 10.49 7.69 13.27
CA ARG A 456 10.68 9.03 12.66
C ARG A 456 11.88 9.80 13.23
N ILE A 457 12.13 9.66 14.53
CA ILE A 457 13.30 10.28 15.16
C ILE A 457 14.58 9.62 14.66
N VAL A 458 14.63 8.30 14.61
CA VAL A 458 15.77 7.53 14.12
C VAL A 458 16.08 7.84 12.64
N GLU A 459 15.04 8.01 11.82
CA GLU A 459 15.15 8.34 10.38
C GLU A 459 15.71 9.75 10.13
N ARG A 460 15.80 10.63 11.13
CA ARG A 460 16.48 11.94 11.01
C ARG A 460 18.01 11.82 10.93
N HIS A 461 18.58 10.64 11.28
CA HIS A 461 20.02 10.44 11.20
C HIS A 461 20.47 10.46 9.74
N PRO A 462 21.52 11.25 9.38
CA PRO A 462 21.89 11.50 7.98
C PRO A 462 22.28 10.25 7.20
N ASP A 463 22.78 9.21 7.87
CA ASP A 463 23.19 7.96 7.23
C ASP A 463 22.10 6.90 7.18
N VAL A 464 20.93 7.13 7.79
CA VAL A 464 19.82 6.18 7.78
C VAL A 464 18.95 6.43 6.56
N VAL A 465 18.72 5.38 5.76
CA VAL A 465 17.77 5.38 4.64
C VAL A 465 16.39 4.92 5.12
N LEU A 466 16.39 3.87 5.98
CA LEU A 466 15.18 3.26 6.52
C LEU A 466 15.42 2.84 7.96
N ALA A 467 14.41 3.01 8.80
CA ALA A 467 14.36 2.46 10.13
C ALA A 467 13.06 1.71 10.39
N ALA A 468 13.16 0.60 11.12
CA ALA A 468 12.03 -0.07 11.72
C ALA A 468 12.23 -0.16 13.22
N VAL A 469 11.22 0.22 13.99
CA VAL A 469 11.23 0.16 15.45
C VAL A 469 10.20 -0.86 15.90
N TYR A 470 10.58 -1.71 16.85
CA TYR A 470 9.71 -2.77 17.36
C TYR A 470 10.10 -3.20 18.78
N ALA A 471 9.12 -3.79 19.45
CA ALA A 471 9.31 -4.36 20.79
C ALA A 471 10.10 -5.67 20.73
N VAL A 472 11.04 -5.84 21.65
CA VAL A 472 11.63 -7.13 22.00
C VAL A 472 11.42 -7.39 23.49
N PRO A 473 11.18 -8.64 23.92
CA PRO A 473 10.87 -8.93 25.30
C PRO A 473 12.03 -8.63 26.26
N ASP A 474 11.69 -8.14 27.46
CA ASP A 474 12.62 -7.91 28.56
C ASP A 474 12.01 -8.42 29.87
N THR A 475 12.80 -9.04 30.71
CA THR A 475 12.33 -9.69 31.96
C THR A 475 11.89 -8.70 33.03
N VAL A 476 12.35 -7.48 33.00
CA VAL A 476 12.13 -6.46 34.02
C VAL A 476 11.22 -5.34 33.52
N ALA A 477 11.42 -4.87 32.28
CA ALA A 477 10.71 -3.74 31.74
C ALA A 477 9.42 -4.10 30.96
N GLY A 478 9.18 -5.40 30.72
CA GLY A 478 8.14 -5.87 29.79
C GLY A 478 8.70 -5.97 28.38
N ASP A 479 8.90 -4.82 27.72
CA ASP A 479 9.58 -4.72 26.44
C ASP A 479 10.85 -3.88 26.53
N GLN A 480 11.66 -3.97 25.47
CA GLN A 480 12.72 -3.02 25.14
C GLN A 480 12.59 -2.60 23.67
N VAL A 481 13.08 -1.41 23.38
CA VAL A 481 13.06 -0.87 22.03
C VAL A 481 14.21 -1.47 21.22
N MET A 482 13.88 -2.09 20.10
CA MET A 482 14.84 -2.50 19.08
C MET A 482 14.57 -1.74 17.80
N THR A 483 15.64 -1.24 17.15
CA THR A 483 15.57 -0.65 15.83
C THR A 483 16.39 -1.46 14.83
N ALA A 484 15.84 -1.68 13.65
CA ALA A 484 16.59 -2.19 12.49
C ALA A 484 16.82 -1.04 11.51
N LEU A 485 18.06 -0.89 11.04
CA LEU A 485 18.49 0.22 10.19
C LEU A 485 19.00 -0.29 8.85
N GLU A 486 18.59 0.38 7.79
CA GLU A 486 19.26 0.32 6.49
C GLU A 486 20.03 1.63 6.29
N LEU A 487 21.33 1.53 6.07
CA LEU A 487 22.20 2.69 5.93
C LEU A 487 22.43 3.05 4.46
N ARG A 488 22.80 4.30 4.22
CA ARG A 488 23.20 4.77 2.87
C ARG A 488 24.33 3.92 2.31
N PRO A 489 24.38 3.69 0.99
CA PRO A 489 25.47 2.98 0.36
C PRO A 489 26.84 3.60 0.73
N GLY A 490 27.72 2.77 1.28
CA GLY A 490 29.06 3.19 1.71
C GLY A 490 29.15 3.77 3.12
N ALA A 491 28.03 4.00 3.82
CA ALA A 491 28.04 4.38 5.22
C ALA A 491 28.32 3.17 6.12
N ALA A 492 29.02 3.39 7.22
CA ALA A 492 29.24 2.40 8.27
C ALA A 492 28.55 2.87 9.54
N PHE A 493 27.99 1.94 10.32
CA PHE A 493 27.36 2.27 11.59
C PHE A 493 28.40 2.76 12.59
N ASP A 494 28.24 3.99 13.05
CA ASP A 494 29.03 4.60 14.13
C ASP A 494 28.23 4.54 15.45
N PRO A 495 28.55 3.62 16.36
CA PRO A 495 27.80 3.44 17.60
C PRO A 495 27.89 4.64 18.56
N GLU A 496 29.03 5.36 18.59
CA GLU A 496 29.21 6.57 19.42
C GLU A 496 28.45 7.75 18.84
N GLY A 497 28.59 7.99 17.52
CA GLY A 497 27.87 9.04 16.80
C GLY A 497 26.36 8.84 16.87
N PHE A 498 25.87 7.61 16.72
CA PHE A 498 24.45 7.30 16.82
C PHE A 498 23.90 7.52 18.24
N ALA A 499 24.64 7.13 19.29
CA ALA A 499 24.25 7.41 20.67
C ALA A 499 24.18 8.92 20.94
N ALA A 500 25.17 9.69 20.47
CA ALA A 500 25.20 11.15 20.60
C ALA A 500 24.02 11.80 19.82
N PHE A 501 23.73 11.30 18.61
CA PHE A 501 22.58 11.75 17.84
C PHE A 501 21.26 11.56 18.59
N LEU A 502 21.01 10.37 19.16
CA LEU A 502 19.80 10.08 19.94
C LEU A 502 19.70 10.97 21.18
N ALA A 503 20.82 11.17 21.89
CA ALA A 503 20.85 12.03 23.08
C ALA A 503 20.55 13.52 22.78
N ALA A 504 20.80 13.96 21.54
CA ALA A 504 20.49 15.32 21.09
C ALA A 504 19.03 15.51 20.68
N GLN A 505 18.21 14.43 20.58
CA GLN A 505 16.82 14.53 20.20
C GLN A 505 15.96 14.89 21.40
N ALA A 506 15.49 16.14 21.45
CA ALA A 506 14.72 16.66 22.59
C ALA A 506 13.32 15.99 22.73
N ASP A 507 12.80 15.42 21.64
CA ASP A 507 11.52 14.72 21.57
C ASP A 507 11.62 13.20 21.70
N LEU A 508 12.83 12.66 21.94
CA LEU A 508 13.00 11.26 22.24
C LEU A 508 12.76 11.01 23.74
N GLY A 509 11.63 10.40 24.07
CA GLY A 509 11.30 10.03 25.44
C GLY A 509 12.42 9.20 26.10
N THR A 510 12.60 9.35 27.41
CA THR A 510 13.71 8.71 28.16
C THR A 510 13.70 7.20 28.06
N LYS A 511 12.53 6.58 27.84
CA LYS A 511 12.34 5.13 27.67
C LYS A 511 12.23 4.71 26.20
N TRP A 512 12.20 5.65 25.28
CA TRP A 512 12.00 5.42 23.85
C TRP A 512 13.30 5.12 23.11
N ALA A 513 14.43 5.49 23.69
CA ALA A 513 15.73 5.29 23.05
C ALA A 513 16.00 3.80 22.77
N PRO A 514 16.28 3.41 21.52
CA PRO A 514 16.56 2.03 21.19
C PRO A 514 17.67 1.44 22.07
N ARG A 515 17.39 0.30 22.70
CA ARG A 515 18.40 -0.47 23.43
C ARG A 515 19.20 -1.36 22.49
N PHE A 516 18.55 -1.84 21.43
CA PHE A 516 19.17 -2.70 20.42
C PHE A 516 19.09 -2.03 19.05
N VAL A 517 20.19 -2.15 18.30
CA VAL A 517 20.31 -1.64 16.92
C VAL A 517 20.80 -2.76 16.03
N ARG A 518 19.95 -3.21 15.10
CA ARG A 518 20.30 -4.17 14.05
C ARG A 518 20.64 -3.38 12.78
N VAL A 519 21.77 -3.65 12.15
CA VAL A 519 22.19 -2.98 10.91
C VAL A 519 22.04 -3.97 9.76
N CYS A 520 21.05 -3.76 8.92
CA CYS A 520 20.72 -4.63 7.80
C CYS A 520 21.36 -4.12 6.51
N ALA A 521 21.81 -5.04 5.65
CA ALA A 521 22.19 -4.70 4.29
C ALA A 521 21.01 -4.16 3.46
N ALA A 522 19.81 -4.71 3.70
CA ALA A 522 18.52 -4.23 3.23
C ALA A 522 17.46 -4.68 4.23
N LEU A 523 16.47 -3.83 4.53
CA LEU A 523 15.35 -4.22 5.37
C LEU A 523 14.39 -5.14 4.59
N PRO A 524 13.78 -6.16 5.25
CA PRO A 524 12.77 -6.98 4.61
C PRO A 524 11.53 -6.13 4.31
N LEU A 525 11.07 -6.16 3.07
CA LEU A 525 9.96 -5.35 2.59
C LEU A 525 8.81 -6.24 2.11
N THR A 526 7.59 -5.72 2.23
CA THR A 526 6.44 -6.23 1.50
C THR A 526 6.54 -5.88 0.02
N ALA A 527 5.69 -6.48 -0.82
CA ALA A 527 5.60 -6.12 -2.24
C ALA A 527 5.27 -4.62 -2.48
N THR A 528 4.67 -3.96 -1.49
CA THR A 528 4.38 -2.51 -1.51
C THR A 528 5.47 -1.67 -0.88
N ALA A 529 6.69 -2.19 -0.75
CA ALA A 529 7.84 -1.50 -0.16
C ALA A 529 7.63 -1.01 1.30
N LYS A 530 6.72 -1.65 2.06
CA LYS A 530 6.58 -1.44 3.52
C LYS A 530 7.52 -2.38 4.25
N VAL A 531 8.15 -1.91 5.32
CA VAL A 531 9.02 -2.76 6.14
C VAL A 531 8.22 -3.88 6.81
N LEU A 532 8.70 -5.11 6.65
CA LEU A 532 8.08 -6.32 7.23
C LEU A 532 8.51 -6.48 8.70
N VAL A 533 8.02 -5.59 9.56
CA VAL A 533 8.38 -5.50 11.00
C VAL A 533 8.16 -6.84 11.72
N ARG A 534 7.12 -7.60 11.33
CA ARG A 534 6.84 -8.91 11.94
C ARG A 534 8.00 -9.90 11.81
N ALA A 535 8.68 -9.92 10.66
CA ALA A 535 9.84 -10.78 10.44
C ALA A 535 11.00 -10.35 11.36
N LEU A 536 11.28 -9.04 11.42
CA LEU A 536 12.32 -8.48 12.28
C LEU A 536 12.05 -8.76 13.75
N ARG A 537 10.79 -8.61 14.20
CA ARG A 537 10.35 -8.90 15.57
C ARG A 537 10.49 -10.39 15.92
N ALA A 538 10.20 -11.29 14.99
CA ALA A 538 10.33 -12.73 15.20
C ALA A 538 11.80 -13.17 15.29
N GLU A 539 12.68 -12.59 14.47
CA GLU A 539 14.12 -12.88 14.48
C GLU A 539 14.85 -12.25 15.67
N ARG A 540 14.43 -11.04 16.09
CA ARG A 540 15.12 -10.26 17.14
C ARG A 540 16.62 -10.14 16.84
N TRP A 541 17.44 -10.63 17.76
CA TRP A 541 18.91 -10.74 17.65
C TRP A 541 19.40 -12.07 17.06
N HIS A 542 18.51 -13.03 16.77
CA HIS A 542 18.84 -14.29 16.10
C HIS A 542 18.88 -14.13 14.58
N CYS A 543 19.83 -13.33 14.09
CA CYS A 543 19.97 -13.00 12.69
C CYS A 543 21.45 -12.97 12.29
N ALA A 544 21.71 -12.99 10.98
CA ALA A 544 23.07 -12.86 10.45
C ALA A 544 23.61 -11.42 10.48
N ASP A 545 22.71 -10.45 10.61
CA ASP A 545 23.07 -9.03 10.61
C ASP A 545 23.82 -8.63 11.89
N PRO A 546 24.68 -7.62 11.83
CA PRO A 546 25.29 -7.03 13.00
C PRO A 546 24.27 -6.40 13.92
N VAL A 547 24.26 -6.83 15.19
CA VAL A 547 23.44 -6.24 16.25
C VAL A 547 24.35 -5.55 17.26
N TRP A 548 23.94 -4.35 17.64
CA TRP A 548 24.56 -3.53 18.65
C TRP A 548 23.59 -3.30 19.79
N TRP A 549 24.05 -3.17 21.01
CA TRP A 549 23.20 -2.99 22.15
C TRP A 549 23.84 -2.20 23.28
N ARG A 550 23.02 -1.73 24.18
CA ARG A 550 23.43 -1.14 25.45
C ARG A 550 23.10 -2.11 26.57
N PRO A 551 24.11 -2.65 27.30
CA PRO A 551 23.86 -3.62 28.36
C PRO A 551 23.02 -3.06 29.52
N GLY A 552 23.21 -1.77 29.82
CA GLY A 552 22.44 -1.04 30.84
C GLY A 552 21.20 -0.35 30.27
N ARG A 553 20.49 0.35 31.18
CA ARG A 553 19.29 1.13 30.86
C ARG A 553 19.58 2.63 30.69
N ASP A 554 20.83 3.06 30.85
CA ASP A 554 21.24 4.44 30.65
C ASP A 554 21.13 4.80 29.15
N PRO A 555 20.26 5.76 28.78
CA PRO A 555 20.13 6.21 27.39
C PRO A 555 21.42 6.80 26.81
N GLY A 556 22.32 7.31 27.64
CA GLY A 556 23.61 7.87 27.26
C GLY A 556 24.74 6.85 27.16
N ALA A 557 24.51 5.57 27.52
CA ALA A 557 25.54 4.54 27.43
C ALA A 557 25.89 4.24 25.96
N PRO A 558 27.18 4.02 25.65
CA PRO A 558 27.60 3.68 24.29
C PRO A 558 27.07 2.31 23.87
N TYR A 559 26.81 2.14 22.58
CA TYR A 559 26.47 0.84 22.00
C TYR A 559 27.71 -0.02 21.84
N GLY A 560 27.66 -1.26 22.36
CA GLY A 560 28.63 -2.32 22.09
C GLY A 560 28.08 -3.34 21.10
N ARG A 561 28.97 -4.12 20.49
CA ARG A 561 28.55 -5.25 19.65
C ARG A 561 27.89 -6.31 20.53
N LEU A 562 26.71 -6.79 20.15
CA LEU A 562 26.07 -7.93 20.81
C LEU A 562 26.78 -9.21 20.38
N LEU A 563 27.33 -9.94 21.32
CA LEU A 563 28.08 -11.18 21.10
C LEU A 563 27.24 -12.41 21.50
N GLU A 564 27.65 -13.60 21.06
CA GLU A 564 26.92 -14.85 21.36
C GLU A 564 26.76 -15.09 22.89
N GLY A 565 27.74 -14.72 23.70
CA GLY A 565 27.63 -14.78 25.14
C GLY A 565 26.55 -13.87 25.72
N ASP A 566 26.43 -12.63 25.21
CA ASP A 566 25.39 -11.69 25.61
C ASP A 566 24.00 -12.22 25.25
N VAL A 567 23.88 -12.82 24.04
CA VAL A 567 22.62 -13.46 23.59
C VAL A 567 22.23 -14.61 24.52
N ALA A 568 23.19 -15.46 24.91
CA ALA A 568 22.93 -16.56 25.83
C ALA A 568 22.40 -16.05 27.18
N ASP A 569 23.01 -14.99 27.72
CA ASP A 569 22.59 -14.38 28.99
C ASP A 569 21.18 -13.76 28.89
N LEU A 570 20.86 -13.09 27.76
CA LEU A 570 19.54 -12.55 27.49
C LEU A 570 18.47 -13.67 27.42
N GLU A 571 18.73 -14.73 26.67
CA GLU A 571 17.79 -15.87 26.53
C GLU A 571 17.63 -16.65 27.84
N GLU A 572 18.72 -16.85 28.62
CA GLU A 572 18.61 -17.45 29.93
C GLU A 572 17.73 -16.60 30.85
N SER A 573 17.89 -15.29 30.82
CA SER A 573 17.05 -14.40 31.61
C SER A 573 15.57 -14.50 31.21
N LEU A 574 15.27 -14.59 29.92
CA LEU A 574 13.90 -14.71 29.38
C LEU A 574 13.28 -16.08 29.71
N SER A 575 14.07 -17.15 29.74
CA SER A 575 13.58 -18.51 30.04
C SER A 575 13.22 -18.73 31.52
N ARG A 576 13.65 -17.86 32.42
CA ARG A 576 13.33 -17.90 33.85
C ARG A 576 11.97 -17.27 34.20
N ARG A 577 11.22 -16.81 33.23
CA ARG A 577 9.82 -16.35 33.33
C ARG A 577 8.87 -17.54 33.21
#